data_2ad919c44bc4b8d28ba0ee679984e502
#
_entry.id   2ad919c44bc4b8d28ba0ee679984e502
#
_cell.length_a   1.000
_cell.length_b   1.000
_cell.length_c   1.000
_cell.angle_alpha   90.00
_cell.angle_beta   90.00
_cell.angle_gamma   90.00
#
_symmetry.space_group_name_H-M   'P 1'
#
loop_
_entity.id
_entity.type
_entity.pdbx_description
1 polymer ?
#
loop_
_entity_poly.entity_id
_entity_poly.type
_entity_poly.pdbx_seq_one_letter_code
_entity_poly.pdbx_strand_id
1 'polypeptide(L)'
;DNWMDSRIARFETRTYDWDALKFQADFDPKYARAQCRYMGTGGTGISNDENVVPAEHFTFSTMVLPSGCEGPPHIHVDVEEVFFMLKGSIRLTIEKGNDFFETILKERDLASVPPGYYRGLYNIGQEEALMLVMLGNKKPVTPHYPPDHPLSKIKRSKK
;
A
#
# COMPACT_ATOMS: atom_id res chain seq x y z
N ASP A 1 -2.06 -28.97 -11.99
CA ASP A 1 -2.22 -28.37 -13.32
C ASP A 1 -1.59 -26.97 -13.31
N ASN A 2 -0.58 -26.76 -14.17
CA ASN A 2 0.20 -25.52 -14.22
C ASN A 2 -0.67 -24.28 -14.45
N TRP A 3 -1.73 -24.40 -15.26
CA TRP A 3 -2.65 -23.29 -15.47
C TRP A 3 -3.40 -22.93 -14.19
N MET A 4 -3.91 -23.93 -13.48
CA MET A 4 -4.63 -23.71 -12.22
C MET A 4 -3.71 -23.08 -11.17
N ASP A 5 -2.49 -23.61 -11.06
CA ASP A 5 -1.50 -23.10 -10.10
C ASP A 5 -1.15 -21.63 -10.39
N SER A 6 -1.09 -21.24 -11.66
CA SER A 6 -0.83 -19.84 -12.04
C SER A 6 -1.96 -18.87 -11.62
N ARG A 7 -3.14 -19.40 -11.29
CA ARG A 7 -4.32 -18.61 -10.90
C ARG A 7 -4.55 -18.57 -9.38
N ILE A 8 -3.69 -19.24 -8.60
CA ILE A 8 -3.90 -19.37 -7.16
C ILE A 8 -2.67 -18.81 -6.43
N ALA A 9 -2.91 -17.85 -5.55
CA ALA A 9 -1.91 -17.32 -4.63
C ALA A 9 -2.16 -17.89 -3.24
N ARG A 10 -1.20 -18.64 -2.70
CA ARG A 10 -1.30 -19.23 -1.36
C ARG A 10 -0.45 -18.46 -0.37
N PHE A 11 -1.01 -18.15 0.78
CA PHE A 11 -0.29 -17.42 1.83
C PHE A 11 0.96 -18.20 2.30
N GLU A 12 0.88 -19.51 2.40
CA GLU A 12 1.98 -20.37 2.89
C GLU A 12 3.26 -20.29 2.05
N THR A 13 3.15 -19.84 0.79
CA THR A 13 4.31 -19.69 -0.10
C THR A 13 4.77 -18.24 -0.22
N ARG A 14 4.19 -17.33 0.56
CA ARG A 14 4.49 -15.90 0.54
C ARG A 14 5.16 -15.45 1.81
N THR A 15 5.89 -14.37 1.70
CA THR A 15 6.50 -13.70 2.83
C THR A 15 6.17 -12.22 2.79
N TYR A 16 6.12 -11.58 3.95
CA TYR A 16 6.01 -10.12 4.00
C TYR A 16 7.32 -9.49 3.51
N ASP A 17 7.18 -8.56 2.59
CA ASP A 17 8.31 -7.80 2.03
C ASP A 17 8.46 -6.48 2.78
N TRP A 18 9.42 -6.43 3.69
CA TRP A 18 9.79 -5.23 4.42
C TRP A 18 10.75 -4.33 3.63
N ASP A 19 11.35 -4.87 2.57
CA ASP A 19 12.37 -4.16 1.78
C ASP A 19 11.77 -3.27 0.70
N ALA A 20 10.55 -3.57 0.23
CA ALA A 20 9.89 -2.78 -0.81
C ALA A 20 9.79 -1.29 -0.44
N LEU A 21 9.58 -0.98 0.84
CA LEU A 21 9.44 0.38 1.36
C LEU A 21 10.53 0.72 2.39
N LYS A 22 11.62 -0.05 2.38
CA LYS A 22 12.73 0.16 3.31
C LYS A 22 13.33 1.56 3.20
N PHE A 23 13.38 2.15 2.01
CA PHE A 23 13.90 3.50 1.83
C PHE A 23 13.15 4.54 2.67
N GLN A 24 11.85 4.33 2.90
CA GLN A 24 11.05 5.20 3.77
C GLN A 24 11.38 4.95 5.24
N ALA A 25 11.52 3.69 5.64
CA ALA A 25 11.86 3.32 7.01
C ALA A 25 13.29 3.75 7.39
N ASP A 26 14.22 3.72 6.43
CA ASP A 26 15.59 4.21 6.62
C ASP A 26 15.61 5.73 6.85
N PHE A 27 14.70 6.46 6.21
CA PHE A 27 14.54 7.90 6.44
C PHE A 27 13.97 8.18 7.84
N ASP A 28 12.91 7.45 8.22
CA ASP A 28 12.30 7.54 9.55
C ASP A 28 11.63 6.19 9.88
N PRO A 29 12.01 5.54 10.99
CA PRO A 29 11.46 4.24 11.37
C PRO A 29 9.93 4.19 11.48
N LYS A 30 9.27 5.33 11.69
CA LYS A 30 7.80 5.38 11.73
C LYS A 30 7.14 4.98 10.41
N TYR A 31 7.89 4.97 9.31
CA TYR A 31 7.38 4.57 8.00
C TYR A 31 7.56 3.07 7.73
N ALA A 32 7.99 2.28 8.70
CA ALA A 32 8.16 0.84 8.54
C ALA A 32 6.81 0.16 8.32
N ARG A 33 6.69 -0.56 7.23
CA ARG A 33 5.55 -1.41 6.92
C ARG A 33 5.92 -2.45 5.89
N ALA A 34 5.16 -3.54 5.84
CA ALA A 34 5.44 -4.66 4.94
C ALA A 34 4.28 -4.92 4.00
N GLN A 35 4.62 -5.34 2.81
CA GLN A 35 3.68 -5.74 1.77
C GLN A 35 3.77 -7.24 1.53
N CYS A 36 2.62 -7.89 1.40
CA CYS A 36 2.52 -9.26 0.90
C CYS A 36 1.74 -9.25 -0.40
N ARG A 37 2.40 -9.51 -1.52
CA ARG A 37 1.81 -9.44 -2.85
C ARG A 37 1.09 -10.75 -3.20
N TYR A 38 -0.10 -10.64 -3.75
CA TYR A 38 -0.91 -11.78 -4.21
C TYR A 38 -1.16 -11.73 -5.70
N MET A 39 -1.56 -10.57 -6.24
CA MET A 39 -1.92 -10.41 -7.64
C MET A 39 -1.27 -9.14 -8.18
N GLY A 40 -0.37 -9.31 -9.15
CA GLY A 40 0.47 -8.21 -9.63
C GLY A 40 1.45 -7.72 -8.56
N THR A 41 2.18 -6.67 -8.86
CA THR A 41 3.26 -6.18 -7.99
C THR A 41 2.94 -4.88 -7.26
N GLY A 42 1.78 -4.29 -7.50
CA GLY A 42 1.35 -3.07 -6.82
C GLY A 42 2.08 -1.81 -7.27
N GLY A 43 2.06 -0.78 -6.43
CA GLY A 43 2.61 0.55 -6.73
C GLY A 43 3.95 0.84 -6.05
N THR A 44 4.64 -0.14 -5.47
CA THR A 44 5.87 0.08 -4.67
C THR A 44 7.15 0.13 -5.49
N GLY A 45 7.07 -0.01 -6.80
CA GLY A 45 8.24 -0.01 -7.69
C GLY A 45 8.87 -1.38 -7.89
N ILE A 46 8.35 -2.42 -7.28
CA ILE A 46 8.76 -3.80 -7.52
C ILE A 46 8.12 -4.28 -8.83
N SER A 47 8.92 -4.80 -9.75
CA SER A 47 8.43 -5.24 -11.06
C SER A 47 8.73 -6.70 -11.40
N ASN A 48 9.45 -7.40 -10.54
CA ASN A 48 10.03 -8.70 -10.86
C ASN A 48 9.64 -9.81 -9.87
N ASP A 49 8.48 -9.72 -9.24
CA ASP A 49 8.00 -10.78 -8.37
C ASP A 49 7.27 -11.85 -9.20
N GLU A 50 7.89 -13.02 -9.31
CA GLU A 50 7.32 -14.14 -10.06
C GLU A 50 6.32 -14.95 -9.23
N ASN A 51 6.27 -14.76 -7.90
CA ASN A 51 5.35 -15.46 -7.02
C ASN A 51 4.04 -14.70 -6.82
N VAL A 52 3.43 -14.26 -7.92
CA VAL A 52 2.14 -13.58 -7.89
C VAL A 52 1.24 -14.13 -9.01
N VAL A 53 -0.06 -14.05 -8.79
CA VAL A 53 -1.02 -14.24 -9.88
C VAL A 53 -0.93 -13.03 -10.82
N PRO A 54 -0.84 -13.22 -12.15
CA PRO A 54 -0.80 -12.08 -13.07
C PRO A 54 -2.04 -11.20 -12.96
N ALA A 55 -1.83 -9.89 -12.87
CA ALA A 55 -2.91 -8.92 -12.84
C ALA A 55 -3.35 -8.55 -14.26
N GLU A 56 -4.65 -8.38 -14.45
CA GLU A 56 -5.20 -7.87 -15.71
C GLU A 56 -5.87 -6.51 -15.56
N HIS A 57 -6.57 -6.28 -14.45
CA HIS A 57 -7.35 -5.06 -14.24
C HIS A 57 -6.99 -4.34 -12.94
N PHE A 58 -6.51 -5.07 -11.94
CA PHE A 58 -6.17 -4.50 -10.64
C PHE A 58 -5.07 -5.33 -9.99
N THR A 59 -4.36 -4.74 -9.05
CA THR A 59 -3.42 -5.46 -8.19
C THR A 59 -4.04 -5.73 -6.83
N PHE A 60 -3.55 -6.75 -6.16
CA PHE A 60 -4.05 -7.16 -4.84
C PHE A 60 -2.88 -7.54 -3.94
N SER A 61 -2.81 -6.88 -2.80
CA SER A 61 -1.82 -7.18 -1.77
C SER A 61 -2.44 -7.02 -0.38
N THR A 62 -1.75 -7.51 0.64
CA THR A 62 -2.03 -7.13 2.02
C THR A 62 -0.86 -6.32 2.54
N MET A 63 -1.14 -5.45 3.50
CA MET A 63 -0.14 -4.59 4.15
C MET A 63 -0.23 -4.75 5.65
N VAL A 64 0.92 -4.95 6.28
CA VAL A 64 1.08 -4.89 7.73
C VAL A 64 1.60 -3.51 8.08
N LEU A 65 0.90 -2.83 8.97
CA LEU A 65 1.29 -1.54 9.53
C LEU A 65 1.45 -1.68 11.04
N PRO A 66 2.68 -1.71 11.55
CA PRO A 66 2.92 -1.86 13.00
C PRO A 66 2.33 -0.71 13.81
N SER A 67 2.07 -0.95 15.09
CA SER A 67 1.66 0.09 16.03
C SER A 67 2.65 1.26 16.03
N GLY A 68 2.14 2.48 15.99
CA GLY A 68 2.95 3.69 15.95
C GLY A 68 3.58 4.00 14.59
N CYS A 69 3.37 3.15 13.60
CA CYS A 69 3.86 3.38 12.24
C CYS A 69 2.80 4.00 11.35
N GLU A 70 3.26 4.56 10.22
CA GLU A 70 2.40 5.26 9.29
C GLU A 70 2.87 5.07 7.84
N GLY A 71 1.91 5.09 6.90
CA GLY A 71 2.18 5.27 5.49
C GLY A 71 2.17 6.77 5.19
N PRO A 72 3.29 7.35 4.71
CA PRO A 72 3.36 8.78 4.47
C PRO A 72 2.35 9.22 3.41
N PRO A 73 1.90 10.47 3.43
CA PRO A 73 1.00 10.98 2.41
C PRO A 73 1.57 10.76 1.01
N HIS A 74 0.77 10.20 0.13
CA HIS A 74 1.15 9.99 -1.27
C HIS A 74 -0.09 10.04 -2.15
N ILE A 75 0.13 10.27 -3.45
CA ILE A 75 -0.92 10.41 -4.44
C ILE A 75 -0.71 9.39 -5.56
N HIS A 76 -1.78 8.67 -5.90
CA HIS A 76 -1.87 7.91 -7.15
C HIS A 76 -2.61 8.75 -8.17
N VAL A 77 -1.96 9.06 -9.29
CA VAL A 77 -2.55 9.93 -10.33
C VAL A 77 -3.40 9.16 -11.33
N ASP A 78 -3.21 7.85 -11.41
CA ASP A 78 -3.76 7.00 -12.46
C ASP A 78 -4.84 6.03 -11.98
N VAL A 79 -4.92 5.73 -10.67
CA VAL A 79 -5.75 4.64 -10.17
C VAL A 79 -6.53 5.00 -8.91
N GLU A 80 -7.67 4.35 -8.76
CA GLU A 80 -8.36 4.23 -7.49
C GLU A 80 -7.61 3.22 -6.62
N GLU A 81 -7.48 3.51 -5.34
CA GLU A 81 -6.93 2.60 -4.34
C GLU A 81 -7.98 2.25 -3.30
N VAL A 82 -8.12 0.96 -3.02
CA VAL A 82 -9.04 0.46 -2.00
C VAL A 82 -8.25 -0.08 -0.82
N PHE A 83 -8.65 0.31 0.39
CA PHE A 83 -8.18 -0.26 1.64
C PHE A 83 -9.35 -0.97 2.32
N PHE A 84 -9.14 -2.22 2.70
CA PHE A 84 -10.12 -3.00 3.45
C PHE A 84 -9.45 -3.55 4.71
N MET A 85 -9.97 -3.20 5.88
CA MET A 85 -9.34 -3.58 7.14
C MET A 85 -9.65 -5.03 7.48
N LEU A 86 -8.60 -5.82 7.67
CA LEU A 86 -8.70 -7.22 8.09
C LEU A 86 -8.49 -7.38 9.60
N LYS A 87 -7.62 -6.55 10.18
CA LYS A 87 -7.30 -6.59 11.61
C LYS A 87 -6.84 -5.22 12.08
N GLY A 88 -7.24 -4.85 13.29
CA GLY A 88 -6.85 -3.58 13.90
C GLY A 88 -7.62 -2.40 13.30
N SER A 89 -7.11 -1.21 13.52
CA SER A 89 -7.69 0.03 13.02
C SER A 89 -6.61 1.00 12.58
N ILE A 90 -6.97 1.90 11.68
CA ILE A 90 -6.08 2.99 11.23
C ILE A 90 -6.86 4.30 11.17
N ARG A 91 -6.13 5.40 11.29
CA ARG A 91 -6.62 6.70 10.84
C ARG A 91 -6.23 6.89 9.38
N LEU A 92 -7.20 7.15 8.53
CA LEU A 92 -7.01 7.48 7.13
C LEU A 92 -7.20 8.97 6.93
N THR A 93 -6.25 9.61 6.23
CA THR A 93 -6.40 10.99 5.77
C THR A 93 -6.50 11.04 4.26
N ILE A 94 -7.37 11.91 3.74
CA ILE A 94 -7.52 12.17 2.30
C ILE A 94 -7.47 13.67 2.11
N GLU A 95 -6.64 14.13 1.18
CA GLU A 95 -6.39 15.55 1.00
C GLU A 95 -6.28 15.93 -0.48
N LYS A 96 -6.91 17.03 -0.86
CA LYS A 96 -6.77 17.64 -2.19
C LYS A 96 -6.98 19.14 -2.10
N GLY A 97 -5.96 19.92 -2.49
CA GLY A 97 -6.00 21.38 -2.37
C GLY A 97 -6.17 21.79 -0.91
N ASN A 98 -7.23 22.54 -0.61
CA ASN A 98 -7.55 22.99 0.74
C ASN A 98 -8.51 22.04 1.47
N ASP A 99 -8.97 20.98 0.81
CA ASP A 99 -9.88 20.01 1.40
C ASP A 99 -9.08 18.93 2.14
N PHE A 100 -9.44 18.70 3.40
CA PHE A 100 -8.83 17.69 4.24
C PHE A 100 -9.93 16.90 4.95
N PHE A 101 -9.84 15.58 4.81
CA PHE A 101 -10.77 14.64 5.45
C PHE A 101 -9.99 13.61 6.23
N GLU A 102 -10.53 13.20 7.37
CA GLU A 102 -9.98 12.09 8.13
C GLU A 102 -11.06 11.24 8.75
N THR A 103 -10.77 9.97 8.93
CA THR A 103 -11.65 9.02 9.58
C THR A 103 -10.86 7.87 10.17
N ILE A 104 -11.49 7.14 11.08
CA ILE A 104 -10.95 5.88 11.60
C ILE A 104 -11.61 4.74 10.85
N LEU A 105 -10.79 3.87 10.26
CA LEU A 105 -11.24 2.61 9.69
C LEU A 105 -11.02 1.50 10.72
N LYS A 106 -12.06 0.71 10.95
CA LYS A 106 -12.06 -0.44 11.86
C LYS A 106 -12.17 -1.72 11.04
N GLU A 107 -12.05 -2.85 11.69
CA GLU A 107 -12.14 -4.15 11.03
C GLU A 107 -13.39 -4.24 10.15
N ARG A 108 -13.19 -4.72 8.91
CA ARG A 108 -14.20 -4.88 7.86
C ARG A 108 -14.76 -3.58 7.29
N ASP A 109 -14.16 -2.44 7.61
CA ASP A 109 -14.45 -1.19 6.91
C ASP A 109 -13.64 -1.10 5.62
N LEU A 110 -14.23 -0.50 4.60
CA LEU A 110 -13.61 -0.25 3.31
C LEU A 110 -13.53 1.25 3.05
N ALA A 111 -12.40 1.69 2.55
CA ALA A 111 -12.25 3.02 1.97
C ALA A 111 -11.79 2.92 0.52
N SER A 112 -12.41 3.70 -0.34
CA SER A 112 -11.96 3.89 -1.72
C SER A 112 -11.46 5.32 -1.88
N VAL A 113 -10.22 5.44 -2.35
CA VAL A 113 -9.59 6.74 -2.60
C VAL A 113 -9.44 6.92 -4.10
N PRO A 114 -10.13 7.91 -4.69
CA PRO A 114 -10.02 8.18 -6.13
C PRO A 114 -8.60 8.61 -6.52
N PRO A 115 -8.23 8.49 -7.81
CA PRO A 115 -6.99 9.09 -8.29
C PRO A 115 -6.98 10.59 -8.05
N GLY A 116 -5.78 11.14 -7.82
CA GLY A 116 -5.61 12.58 -7.67
C GLY A 116 -5.80 13.13 -6.25
N TYR A 117 -5.96 12.27 -5.25
CA TYR A 117 -6.03 12.65 -3.84
C TYR A 117 -4.81 12.12 -3.09
N TYR A 118 -4.22 12.95 -2.22
CA TYR A 118 -3.23 12.47 -1.27
C TYR A 118 -3.91 11.68 -0.17
N ARG A 119 -3.31 10.55 0.22
CA ARG A 119 -3.76 9.72 1.32
C ARG A 119 -2.61 9.42 2.26
N GLY A 120 -2.91 9.37 3.54
CA GLY A 120 -2.01 8.97 4.59
C GLY A 120 -2.68 7.91 5.47
N LEU A 121 -1.88 6.98 5.98
CA LEU A 121 -2.34 5.89 6.84
C LEU A 121 -1.57 5.95 8.15
N TYR A 122 -2.28 5.94 9.28
CA TYR A 122 -1.65 6.07 10.59
C TYR A 122 -2.19 4.99 11.52
N ASN A 123 -1.32 4.14 12.03
CA ASN A 123 -1.70 3.21 13.08
C ASN A 123 -1.52 3.88 14.43
N ILE A 124 -2.59 4.43 14.95
CA ILE A 124 -2.63 5.12 16.26
C ILE A 124 -3.07 4.19 17.38
N GLY A 125 -3.30 2.92 17.08
CA GLY A 125 -3.65 1.89 18.05
C GLY A 125 -2.43 1.21 18.66
N GLN A 126 -2.68 0.21 19.49
CA GLN A 126 -1.62 -0.58 20.15
C GLN A 126 -1.36 -1.90 19.45
N GLU A 127 -2.23 -2.30 18.54
CA GLU A 127 -2.10 -3.54 17.77
C GLU A 127 -1.54 -3.27 16.38
N GLU A 128 -0.89 -4.27 15.81
CA GLU A 128 -0.55 -4.28 14.39
C GLU A 128 -1.82 -4.24 13.55
N ALA A 129 -1.84 -3.42 12.53
CA ALA A 129 -2.95 -3.36 11.59
C ALA A 129 -2.62 -4.19 10.34
N LEU A 130 -3.63 -4.91 9.84
CA LEU A 130 -3.55 -5.68 8.61
C LEU A 130 -4.68 -5.22 7.69
N MET A 131 -4.34 -4.86 6.47
CA MET A 131 -5.31 -4.40 5.49
C MET A 131 -5.06 -5.02 4.13
N LEU A 132 -6.14 -5.21 3.38
CA LEU A 132 -6.10 -5.52 1.96
C LEU A 132 -5.94 -4.21 1.19
N VAL A 133 -5.11 -4.22 0.16
CA VAL A 133 -4.86 -3.07 -0.71
C VAL A 133 -5.07 -3.48 -2.16
N MET A 134 -5.95 -2.77 -2.86
CA MET A 134 -6.17 -2.95 -4.30
C MET A 134 -5.88 -1.65 -5.03
N LEU A 135 -5.21 -1.76 -6.16
CA LEU A 135 -4.98 -0.66 -7.09
C LEU A 135 -5.60 -0.99 -8.44
N GLY A 136 -6.34 -0.05 -9.00
CA GLY A 136 -7.21 -0.27 -10.16
C GLY A 136 -6.51 -0.28 -11.53
N ASN A 137 -5.32 -0.84 -11.61
CA ASN A 137 -4.58 -1.06 -12.84
C ASN A 137 -3.62 -2.25 -12.64
N LYS A 138 -3.35 -2.98 -13.70
CA LYS A 138 -2.37 -4.09 -13.66
C LYS A 138 -0.94 -3.62 -13.41
N LYS A 139 -0.61 -2.38 -13.81
CA LYS A 139 0.69 -1.73 -13.59
C LYS A 139 0.48 -0.30 -13.11
N PRO A 140 0.15 -0.11 -11.83
CA PRO A 140 -0.03 1.24 -11.31
C PRO A 140 1.26 2.06 -11.42
N VAL A 141 1.13 3.34 -11.73
CA VAL A 141 2.26 4.28 -11.70
C VAL A 141 2.72 4.44 -10.25
N THR A 142 4.03 4.50 -10.05
CA THR A 142 4.60 4.74 -8.73
C THR A 142 4.07 6.07 -8.16
N PRO A 143 3.57 6.07 -6.92
CA PRO A 143 2.97 7.27 -6.33
C PRO A 143 4.00 8.36 -6.05
N HIS A 144 3.50 9.59 -5.90
CA HIS A 144 4.30 10.75 -5.54
C HIS A 144 3.94 11.24 -4.14
N TYR A 145 4.91 11.84 -3.45
CA TYR A 145 4.69 12.53 -2.18
C TYR A 145 4.31 13.99 -2.41
N PRO A 146 3.73 14.68 -1.41
CA PRO A 146 3.57 16.12 -1.49
C PRO A 146 4.93 16.80 -1.76
N PRO A 147 4.99 17.86 -2.59
CA PRO A 147 6.28 18.48 -2.96
C PRO A 147 7.09 19.00 -1.76
N ASP A 148 6.42 19.41 -0.69
CA ASP A 148 7.03 19.89 0.55
C ASP A 148 7.42 18.77 1.53
N HIS A 149 7.02 17.52 1.25
CA HIS A 149 7.36 16.39 2.10
C HIS A 149 8.82 15.96 1.87
N PRO A 150 9.59 15.69 2.95
CA PRO A 150 11.00 15.32 2.79
C PRO A 150 11.26 14.11 1.88
N LEU A 151 10.34 13.14 1.87
CA LEU A 151 10.45 11.95 1.03
C LEU A 151 10.37 12.26 -0.47
N SER A 152 9.80 13.41 -0.87
CA SER A 152 9.73 13.81 -2.27
C SER A 152 11.10 14.06 -2.90
N LYS A 153 12.11 14.30 -2.08
CA LYS A 153 13.49 14.60 -2.50
C LYS A 153 14.40 13.38 -2.51
N ILE A 154 13.90 12.22 -2.09
CA ILE A 154 14.68 10.99 -2.02
C ILE A 154 14.51 10.24 -3.34
N LYS A 155 15.63 9.94 -4.02
CA LYS A 155 15.61 9.11 -5.23
C LYS A 155 15.48 7.65 -4.87
N ARG A 156 14.51 6.97 -5.49
CA ARG A 156 14.40 5.52 -5.39
C ARG A 156 15.46 4.84 -6.24
N SER A 157 16.07 3.78 -5.69
CA SER A 157 16.82 2.83 -6.51
C SER A 157 15.83 2.11 -7.42
N LYS A 158 16.20 1.92 -8.69
CA LYS A 158 15.43 1.04 -9.58
C LYS A 158 15.59 -0.40 -9.09
N LYS A 159 14.48 -1.05 -8.84
CA LYS A 159 14.45 -2.47 -8.44
C LYS A 159 13.88 -3.32 -9.56
#